data_f41b7856bf4a29d3e0d9243449c5e8b7
#
_entry.id   f41b7856bf4a29d3e0d9243449c5e8b7
#
_cell.length_a   1.000
_cell.length_b   1.000
_cell.length_c   1.000
_cell.angle_alpha   90.00
_cell.angle_beta   90.00
_cell.angle_gamma   90.00
#
_symmetry.space_group_name_H-M   'P 1'
#
loop_
_entity.id
_entity.type
_entity.pdbx_description
1 polymer ?
#
loop_
_entity_poly.entity_id
_entity_poly.type
_entity_poly.pdbx_seq_one_letter_code
_entity_poly.pdbx_strand_id
1 'polypeptide(L)'
;MHDQFFNYVLLAGLAIGLLWAAFTDLRTRTIGNKLNLVIAAGAPLFWWATGLSLWPGVAIQIGLAAATFAICCLFFAVRQMGGGDVKLLTALALWFPPTNFALLVIIMAMAGWVLTLAMGMWGVAHSRVVGRKPIRDTFLLGACTLVALNFASAVLGGPKLALPDALIEPIATNGAVSLLVAMVPVAILAFVTLASIRIIRRHDQQPRIPYGLAIAIAGLWVAGGGFITEFSQAGFG
;
A
#
# COMPACT_ATOMS: atom_id res chain seq x y z
N MET A 1 12.67 10.10 -29.17
CA MET A 1 11.52 9.20 -29.42
C MET A 1 11.82 7.73 -29.06
N HIS A 2 13.02 7.17 -29.39
CA HIS A 2 13.37 5.79 -29.05
C HIS A 2 13.40 5.52 -27.52
N ASP A 3 13.93 6.47 -26.75
CA ASP A 3 14.12 6.29 -25.31
C ASP A 3 12.79 6.25 -24.53
N GLN A 4 11.80 7.06 -24.94
CA GLN A 4 10.48 7.06 -24.32
C GLN A 4 9.72 5.75 -24.58
N PHE A 5 9.76 5.23 -25.81
CA PHE A 5 9.11 3.95 -26.15
C PHE A 5 9.69 2.81 -25.32
N PHE A 6 11.01 2.77 -25.15
CA PHE A 6 11.67 1.75 -24.35
C PHE A 6 11.30 1.81 -22.87
N ASN A 7 11.21 3.02 -22.31
CA ASN A 7 10.72 3.23 -20.95
C ASN A 7 9.30 2.68 -20.74
N TYR A 8 8.40 2.93 -21.71
CA TYR A 8 7.03 2.40 -21.65
C TYR A 8 6.99 0.88 -21.73
N VAL A 9 7.83 0.26 -22.54
CA VAL A 9 7.94 -1.20 -22.62
C VAL A 9 8.41 -1.79 -21.29
N LEU A 10 9.38 -1.16 -20.63
CA LEU A 10 9.87 -1.61 -19.33
C LEU A 10 8.80 -1.44 -18.23
N LEU A 11 8.09 -0.31 -18.21
CA LEU A 11 6.97 -0.09 -17.26
C LEU A 11 5.81 -1.05 -17.51
N ALA A 12 5.48 -1.35 -18.77
CA ALA A 12 4.50 -2.37 -19.11
C ALA A 12 4.93 -3.77 -18.64
N GLY A 13 6.20 -4.11 -18.81
CA GLY A 13 6.79 -5.34 -18.27
C GLY A 13 6.71 -5.43 -16.75
N LEU A 14 6.99 -4.31 -16.06
CA LEU A 14 6.81 -4.21 -14.61
C LEU A 14 5.34 -4.41 -14.23
N ALA A 15 4.40 -3.77 -14.92
CA ALA A 15 2.97 -3.91 -14.66
C ALA A 15 2.49 -5.35 -14.82
N ILE A 16 2.91 -6.04 -15.87
CA ILE A 16 2.61 -7.47 -16.09
C ILE A 16 3.20 -8.30 -14.95
N GLY A 17 4.44 -8.02 -14.53
CA GLY A 17 5.08 -8.69 -13.40
C GLY A 17 4.31 -8.52 -12.10
N LEU A 18 3.82 -7.30 -11.82
CA LEU A 18 3.01 -7.00 -10.64
C LEU A 18 1.64 -7.68 -10.67
N LEU A 19 0.97 -7.70 -11.83
CA LEU A 19 -0.29 -8.44 -12.00
C LEU A 19 -0.09 -9.94 -11.77
N TRP A 20 1.01 -10.49 -12.27
CA TRP A 20 1.35 -11.90 -12.04
C TRP A 20 1.68 -12.17 -10.57
N ALA A 21 2.39 -11.26 -9.88
CA ALA A 21 2.63 -11.37 -8.45
C ALA A 21 1.32 -11.38 -7.66
N ALA A 22 0.38 -10.46 -7.96
CA ALA A 22 -0.94 -10.41 -7.35
C ALA A 22 -1.73 -11.71 -7.59
N PHE A 23 -1.73 -12.21 -8.82
CA PHE A 23 -2.44 -13.44 -9.18
C PHE A 23 -1.88 -14.66 -8.43
N THR A 24 -0.56 -14.82 -8.38
CA THR A 24 0.07 -15.93 -7.66
C THR A 24 -0.11 -15.82 -6.16
N ASP A 25 -0.06 -14.60 -5.61
CA ASP A 25 -0.32 -14.38 -4.19
C ASP A 25 -1.77 -14.70 -3.81
N LEU A 26 -2.74 -14.33 -4.62
CA LEU A 26 -4.15 -14.69 -4.40
C LEU A 26 -4.40 -16.20 -4.48
N ARG A 27 -3.74 -16.89 -5.42
CA ARG A 27 -3.99 -18.31 -5.68
C ARG A 27 -3.21 -19.24 -4.76
N THR A 28 -1.93 -18.97 -4.55
CA THR A 28 -1.00 -19.86 -3.87
C THR A 28 -0.37 -19.28 -2.60
N ARG A 29 -0.63 -18.00 -2.30
CA ARG A 29 -0.04 -17.27 -1.18
C ARG A 29 1.49 -17.27 -1.22
N THR A 30 2.05 -17.35 -2.43
CA THR A 30 3.49 -17.36 -2.64
C THR A 30 3.84 -16.54 -3.87
N ILE A 31 4.85 -15.68 -3.74
CA ILE A 31 5.44 -14.93 -4.86
C ILE A 31 6.75 -15.60 -5.21
N GLY A 32 6.88 -16.06 -6.46
CA GLY A 32 8.03 -16.82 -6.92
C GLY A 32 9.33 -16.00 -6.92
N ASN A 33 10.44 -16.61 -6.50
CA ASN A 33 11.74 -15.93 -6.48
C ASN A 33 12.20 -15.50 -7.88
N LYS A 34 11.85 -16.28 -8.92
CA LYS A 34 12.18 -15.96 -10.33
C LYS A 34 11.52 -14.65 -10.76
N LEU A 35 10.23 -14.45 -10.38
CA LEU A 35 9.50 -13.23 -10.69
C LEU A 35 10.16 -12.01 -10.02
N ASN A 36 10.45 -12.10 -8.73
CA ASN A 36 11.12 -11.02 -7.99
C ASN A 36 12.50 -10.69 -8.59
N LEU A 37 13.25 -11.71 -9.03
CA LEU A 37 14.53 -11.52 -9.69
C LEU A 37 14.39 -10.80 -11.04
N VAL A 38 13.40 -11.19 -11.86
CA VAL A 38 13.14 -10.54 -13.16
C VAL A 38 12.75 -9.08 -12.96
N ILE A 39 11.88 -8.79 -11.98
CA ILE A 39 11.51 -7.41 -11.64
C ILE A 39 12.76 -6.63 -11.19
N ALA A 40 13.56 -7.17 -10.29
CA ALA A 40 14.78 -6.49 -9.82
C ALA A 40 15.79 -6.26 -10.96
N ALA A 41 15.97 -7.24 -11.83
CA ALA A 41 16.91 -7.16 -12.99
C ALA A 41 16.44 -6.15 -14.06
N GLY A 42 15.15 -5.85 -14.12
CA GLY A 42 14.62 -4.81 -15.00
C GLY A 42 15.00 -3.40 -14.57
N ALA A 43 15.25 -3.15 -13.28
CA ALA A 43 15.56 -1.82 -12.77
C ALA A 43 16.85 -1.21 -13.36
N PRO A 44 17.99 -1.90 -13.47
CA PRO A 44 19.18 -1.36 -14.14
C PRO A 44 18.93 -0.98 -15.61
N LEU A 45 18.09 -1.71 -16.32
CA LEU A 45 17.70 -1.36 -17.70
C LEU A 45 16.88 -0.08 -17.72
N PHE A 46 15.99 0.10 -16.75
CA PHE A 46 15.20 1.31 -16.60
C PHE A 46 16.08 2.52 -16.22
N TRP A 47 17.08 2.36 -15.34
CA TRP A 47 18.03 3.43 -15.01
C TRP A 47 18.84 3.87 -16.23
N TRP A 48 19.28 2.91 -17.04
CA TRP A 48 19.99 3.21 -18.29
C TRP A 48 19.09 3.94 -19.28
N ALA A 49 17.86 3.49 -19.45
CA ALA A 49 16.89 4.06 -20.37
C ALA A 49 16.44 5.49 -19.97
N THR A 50 16.38 5.77 -18.66
CA THR A 50 16.04 7.11 -18.12
C THR A 50 17.25 8.02 -17.97
N GLY A 51 18.47 7.54 -18.27
CA GLY A 51 19.70 8.32 -18.11
C GLY A 51 20.03 8.64 -16.65
N LEU A 52 19.61 7.79 -15.70
CA LEU A 52 19.87 8.01 -14.29
C LEU A 52 21.37 8.05 -14.01
N SER A 53 21.85 9.13 -13.38
CA SER A 53 23.28 9.28 -13.04
C SER A 53 23.74 8.19 -12.08
N LEU A 54 24.96 7.68 -12.28
CA LEU A 54 25.53 6.68 -11.37
C LEU A 54 25.64 7.23 -9.95
N TRP A 55 26.06 8.49 -9.83
CA TRP A 55 26.16 9.20 -8.57
C TRP A 55 25.49 10.58 -8.68
N PRO A 56 24.55 10.95 -7.79
CA PRO A 56 24.02 10.17 -6.65
C PRO A 56 22.85 9.23 -7.01
N GLY A 57 22.32 9.25 -8.23
CA GLY A 57 21.06 8.62 -8.63
C GLY A 57 20.98 7.12 -8.30
N VAL A 58 21.82 6.30 -8.95
CA VAL A 58 21.84 4.83 -8.73
C VAL A 58 22.22 4.50 -7.28
N ALA A 59 23.14 5.26 -6.68
CA ALA A 59 23.53 5.03 -5.29
C ALA A 59 22.36 5.22 -4.31
N ILE A 60 21.51 6.24 -4.54
CA ILE A 60 20.28 6.46 -3.76
C ILE A 60 19.31 5.30 -3.92
N GLN A 61 19.10 4.79 -5.14
CA GLN A 61 18.20 3.66 -5.41
C GLN A 61 18.67 2.37 -4.73
N ILE A 62 19.97 2.07 -4.81
CA ILE A 62 20.54 0.90 -4.12
C ILE A 62 20.43 1.08 -2.60
N GLY A 63 20.72 2.27 -2.08
CA GLY A 63 20.58 2.59 -0.66
C GLY A 63 19.14 2.42 -0.17
N LEU A 64 18.16 2.91 -0.95
CA LEU A 64 16.75 2.77 -0.66
C LEU A 64 16.32 1.29 -0.64
N ALA A 65 16.78 0.50 -1.63
CA ALA A 65 16.49 -0.93 -1.68
C ALA A 65 17.12 -1.69 -0.50
N ALA A 66 18.36 -1.36 -0.12
CA ALA A 66 19.03 -1.95 1.04
C ALA A 66 18.32 -1.61 2.36
N ALA A 67 17.92 -0.36 2.56
CA ALA A 67 17.16 0.07 3.72
C ALA A 67 15.78 -0.62 3.77
N THR A 68 15.08 -0.67 2.64
CA THR A 68 13.80 -1.38 2.51
C THR A 68 13.94 -2.85 2.86
N PHE A 69 14.96 -3.51 2.32
CA PHE A 69 15.22 -4.92 2.61
C PHE A 69 15.46 -5.13 4.11
N ALA A 70 16.32 -4.32 4.73
CA ALA A 70 16.61 -4.43 6.17
C ALA A 70 15.35 -4.25 7.03
N ILE A 71 14.54 -3.23 6.76
CA ILE A 71 13.29 -2.97 7.48
C ILE A 71 12.29 -4.12 7.27
N CYS A 72 12.12 -4.58 6.03
CA CYS A 72 11.21 -5.69 5.71
C CYS A 72 11.67 -7.02 6.33
N CYS A 73 12.98 -7.25 6.46
CA CYS A 73 13.52 -8.41 7.18
C CYS A 73 13.15 -8.39 8.68
N LEU A 74 13.07 -7.20 9.31
CA LEU A 74 12.56 -7.11 10.69
C LEU A 74 11.09 -7.53 10.76
N PHE A 75 10.23 -7.06 9.83
CA PHE A 75 8.83 -7.49 9.77
C PHE A 75 8.69 -8.98 9.46
N PHE A 76 9.56 -9.54 8.64
CA PHE A 76 9.62 -10.98 8.39
C PHE A 76 10.01 -11.76 9.65
N ALA A 77 11.03 -11.30 10.40
CA ALA A 77 11.47 -11.94 11.63
C ALA A 77 10.37 -11.99 12.70
N VAL A 78 9.54 -10.94 12.80
CA VAL A 78 8.37 -10.90 13.70
C VAL A 78 7.10 -11.54 13.08
N ARG A 79 7.24 -12.24 11.94
CA ARG A 79 6.16 -12.97 11.24
C ARG A 79 4.99 -12.10 10.81
N GLN A 80 5.23 -10.82 10.54
CA GLN A 80 4.21 -9.90 10.04
C GLN A 80 4.17 -9.77 8.52
N MET A 81 5.24 -10.18 7.84
CA MET A 81 5.38 -10.07 6.39
C MET A 81 5.90 -11.38 5.78
N GLY A 82 5.41 -11.75 4.61
CA GLY A 82 5.88 -12.90 3.85
C GLY A 82 7.23 -12.66 3.19
N GLY A 83 8.09 -13.69 3.09
CA GLY A 83 9.40 -13.54 2.44
C GLY A 83 9.32 -13.19 0.94
N GLY A 84 8.20 -13.51 0.28
CA GLY A 84 7.91 -13.09 -1.09
C GLY A 84 7.67 -11.58 -1.19
N ASP A 85 6.90 -11.04 -0.23
CA ASP A 85 6.57 -9.61 -0.15
C ASP A 85 7.80 -8.76 0.13
N VAL A 86 8.70 -9.23 1.02
CA VAL A 86 10.00 -8.59 1.29
C VAL A 86 10.80 -8.40 0.01
N LYS A 87 10.93 -9.47 -0.79
CA LYS A 87 11.67 -9.44 -2.05
C LYS A 87 11.01 -8.55 -3.09
N LEU A 88 9.68 -8.61 -3.21
CA LEU A 88 8.93 -7.80 -4.17
C LEU A 88 9.07 -6.31 -3.83
N LEU A 89 8.88 -5.93 -2.56
CA LEU A 89 8.99 -4.54 -2.15
C LEU A 89 10.41 -4.00 -2.30
N THR A 90 11.42 -4.82 -2.01
CA THR A 90 12.83 -4.48 -2.26
C THR A 90 13.12 -4.28 -3.74
N ALA A 91 12.57 -5.15 -4.61
CA ALA A 91 12.72 -5.00 -6.05
C ALA A 91 12.06 -3.71 -6.56
N LEU A 92 10.89 -3.33 -6.03
CA LEU A 92 10.21 -2.09 -6.39
C LEU A 92 10.95 -0.84 -5.91
N ALA A 93 11.67 -0.91 -4.79
CA ALA A 93 12.51 0.17 -4.32
C ALA A 93 13.66 0.50 -5.30
N LEU A 94 14.03 -0.42 -6.19
CA LEU A 94 14.99 -0.15 -7.28
C LEU A 94 14.36 0.62 -8.44
N TRP A 95 13.04 0.52 -8.66
CA TRP A 95 12.34 1.15 -9.79
C TRP A 95 11.92 2.58 -9.52
N PHE A 96 11.49 2.88 -8.30
CA PHE A 96 10.85 4.15 -7.97
C PHE A 96 11.78 5.05 -7.15
N PRO A 97 11.89 6.36 -7.50
CA PRO A 97 12.62 7.32 -6.69
C PRO A 97 12.01 7.42 -5.27
N PRO A 98 12.76 7.89 -4.26
CA PRO A 98 12.34 7.87 -2.86
C PRO A 98 10.95 8.45 -2.59
N THR A 99 10.57 9.53 -3.27
CA THR A 99 9.26 10.17 -3.13
C THR A 99 8.12 9.28 -3.64
N ASN A 100 8.27 8.68 -4.83
CA ASN A 100 7.31 7.78 -5.42
C ASN A 100 7.23 6.44 -4.66
N PHE A 101 8.38 5.98 -4.17
CA PHE A 101 8.43 4.79 -3.32
C PHE A 101 7.74 5.00 -1.97
N ALA A 102 7.89 6.17 -1.36
CA ALA A 102 7.14 6.52 -0.14
C ALA A 102 5.62 6.53 -0.39
N LEU A 103 5.17 7.09 -1.52
CA LEU A 103 3.78 7.04 -1.93
C LEU A 103 3.30 5.59 -2.13
N LEU A 104 4.11 4.74 -2.78
CA LEU A 104 3.82 3.31 -2.93
C LEU A 104 3.61 2.64 -1.57
N VAL A 105 4.50 2.87 -0.60
CA VAL A 105 4.39 2.28 0.75
C VAL A 105 3.12 2.75 1.46
N ILE A 106 2.74 4.02 1.32
CA ILE A 106 1.50 4.57 1.90
C ILE A 106 0.29 3.87 1.27
N ILE A 107 0.20 3.81 -0.07
CA ILE A 107 -0.92 3.17 -0.76
C ILE A 107 -0.98 1.67 -0.42
N MET A 108 0.17 0.99 -0.38
CA MET A 108 0.27 -0.42 0.04
C MET A 108 -0.27 -0.62 1.46
N ALA A 109 0.12 0.23 2.40
CA ALA A 109 -0.34 0.13 3.79
C ALA A 109 -1.86 0.32 3.89
N MET A 110 -2.40 1.28 3.15
CA MET A 110 -3.85 1.54 3.09
C MET A 110 -4.62 0.38 2.43
N ALA A 111 -4.15 -0.11 1.28
CA ALA A 111 -4.74 -1.25 0.60
C ALA A 111 -4.69 -2.52 1.48
N GLY A 112 -3.55 -2.78 2.12
CA GLY A 112 -3.40 -3.89 3.05
C GLY A 112 -4.35 -3.79 4.26
N TRP A 113 -4.55 -2.59 4.78
CA TRP A 113 -5.50 -2.36 5.86
C TRP A 113 -6.95 -2.60 5.43
N VAL A 114 -7.37 -2.06 4.29
CA VAL A 114 -8.71 -2.30 3.72
C VAL A 114 -8.94 -3.80 3.46
N LEU A 115 -7.95 -4.48 2.87
CA LEU A 115 -8.02 -5.93 2.64
C LEU A 115 -8.15 -6.71 3.95
N THR A 116 -7.41 -6.31 4.99
CA THR A 116 -7.48 -6.93 6.33
C THR A 116 -8.88 -6.82 6.90
N LEU A 117 -9.48 -5.64 6.85
CA LEU A 117 -10.83 -5.41 7.35
C LEU A 117 -11.87 -6.17 6.53
N ALA A 118 -11.79 -6.13 5.20
CA ALA A 118 -12.71 -6.83 4.31
C ALA A 118 -12.66 -8.35 4.52
N MET A 119 -11.47 -8.94 4.60
CA MET A 119 -11.30 -10.37 4.85
C MET A 119 -11.71 -10.77 6.28
N GLY A 120 -11.43 -9.90 7.26
CA GLY A 120 -11.90 -10.09 8.63
C GLY A 120 -13.42 -10.09 8.71
N MET A 121 -14.07 -9.15 8.02
CA MET A 121 -15.53 -9.07 7.93
C MET A 121 -16.13 -10.31 7.26
N TRP A 122 -15.54 -10.78 6.16
CA TRP A 122 -15.95 -12.01 5.49
C TRP A 122 -15.82 -13.23 6.41
N GLY A 123 -14.69 -13.38 7.09
CA GLY A 123 -14.45 -14.49 8.03
C GLY A 123 -15.44 -14.48 9.19
N VAL A 124 -15.74 -13.31 9.77
CA VAL A 124 -16.72 -13.15 10.85
C VAL A 124 -18.12 -13.47 10.37
N ALA A 125 -18.52 -12.98 9.18
CA ALA A 125 -19.84 -13.22 8.61
C ALA A 125 -20.11 -14.71 8.32
N HIS A 126 -19.08 -15.48 7.95
CA HIS A 126 -19.17 -16.89 7.61
C HIS A 126 -18.79 -17.83 8.78
N SER A 127 -18.45 -17.30 9.95
CA SER A 127 -18.12 -18.11 11.11
C SER A 127 -19.36 -18.83 11.69
N ARG A 128 -19.30 -20.15 11.80
CA ARG A 128 -20.38 -20.99 12.40
C ARG A 128 -20.21 -21.22 13.91
N VAL A 129 -19.45 -20.37 14.59
CA VAL A 129 -19.15 -20.56 16.01
C VAL A 129 -20.36 -20.17 16.86
N VAL A 130 -20.92 -21.16 17.55
CA VAL A 130 -22.11 -21.02 18.43
C VAL A 130 -21.79 -20.08 19.60
N GLY A 131 -22.73 -19.15 19.92
CA GLY A 131 -22.61 -18.23 21.06
C GLY A 131 -21.97 -16.87 20.77
N ARG A 132 -21.53 -16.61 19.55
CA ARG A 132 -21.00 -15.31 19.12
C ARG A 132 -22.07 -14.51 18.36
N LYS A 133 -21.92 -13.18 18.35
CA LYS A 133 -22.84 -12.26 17.64
C LYS A 133 -22.24 -11.86 16.28
N PRO A 134 -22.24 -12.74 15.25
CA PRO A 134 -21.55 -12.49 13.98
C PRO A 134 -22.08 -11.23 13.29
N ILE A 135 -23.40 -10.96 13.36
CA ILE A 135 -24.02 -9.79 12.74
C ILE A 135 -23.47 -8.49 13.31
N ARG A 136 -23.38 -8.40 14.64
CA ARG A 136 -22.83 -7.20 15.30
C ARG A 136 -21.34 -7.00 14.96
N ASP A 137 -20.57 -8.06 14.99
CA ASP A 137 -19.12 -8.00 14.74
C ASP A 137 -18.84 -7.71 13.27
N THR A 138 -19.65 -8.24 12.33
CA THR A 138 -19.60 -7.87 10.91
C THR A 138 -19.96 -6.40 10.68
N PHE A 139 -20.99 -5.89 11.37
CA PHE A 139 -21.38 -4.49 11.28
C PHE A 139 -20.27 -3.56 11.81
N LEU A 140 -19.65 -3.91 12.94
CA LEU A 140 -18.53 -3.15 13.51
C LEU A 140 -17.30 -3.13 12.57
N LEU A 141 -16.96 -4.27 11.98
CA LEU A 141 -15.89 -4.33 10.99
C LEU A 141 -16.22 -3.55 9.72
N GLY A 142 -17.48 -3.57 9.28
CA GLY A 142 -17.97 -2.73 8.17
C GLY A 142 -17.81 -1.24 8.45
N ALA A 143 -18.19 -0.79 9.65
CA ALA A 143 -17.98 0.59 10.10
C ALA A 143 -16.49 0.96 10.13
N CYS A 144 -15.64 0.06 10.65
CA CYS A 144 -14.19 0.23 10.61
C CYS A 144 -13.64 0.35 9.19
N THR A 145 -14.17 -0.45 8.25
CA THR A 145 -13.77 -0.38 6.83
C THR A 145 -14.17 0.96 6.20
N LEU A 146 -15.35 1.48 6.51
CA LEU A 146 -15.80 2.79 6.03
C LEU A 146 -14.91 3.93 6.55
N VAL A 147 -14.53 3.89 7.84
CA VAL A 147 -13.58 4.86 8.41
C VAL A 147 -12.22 4.77 7.71
N ALA A 148 -11.74 3.55 7.44
CA ALA A 148 -10.51 3.30 6.73
C ALA A 148 -10.54 3.88 5.31
N LEU A 149 -11.63 3.63 4.57
CA LEU A 149 -11.82 4.15 3.21
C LEU A 149 -11.92 5.67 3.18
N ASN A 150 -12.60 6.27 4.16
CA ASN A 150 -12.67 7.74 4.28
C ASN A 150 -11.29 8.35 4.52
N PHE A 151 -10.51 7.76 5.42
CA PHE A 151 -9.14 8.21 5.66
C PHE A 151 -8.25 8.05 4.43
N ALA A 152 -8.37 6.90 3.74
CA ALA A 152 -7.68 6.62 2.49
C ALA A 152 -8.01 7.66 1.42
N SER A 153 -9.30 7.94 1.21
CA SER A 153 -9.78 8.96 0.27
C SER A 153 -9.22 10.35 0.62
N ALA A 154 -9.19 10.71 1.91
CA ALA A 154 -8.65 11.99 2.36
C ALA A 154 -7.15 12.15 2.04
N VAL A 155 -6.36 11.09 2.23
CA VAL A 155 -4.91 11.10 1.92
C VAL A 155 -4.66 11.18 0.43
N LEU A 156 -5.49 10.52 -0.40
CA LEU A 156 -5.38 10.52 -1.86
C LEU A 156 -6.02 11.75 -2.54
N GLY A 157 -6.48 12.73 -1.76
CA GLY A 157 -7.13 13.93 -2.31
C GLY A 157 -8.54 13.71 -2.86
N GLY A 158 -9.16 12.56 -2.56
CA GLY A 158 -10.52 12.23 -2.96
C GLY A 158 -11.60 12.89 -2.08
N PRO A 159 -12.89 12.55 -2.31
CA PRO A 159 -14.00 13.09 -1.54
C PRO A 159 -13.85 12.74 -0.05
N LYS A 160 -13.99 13.75 0.81
CA LYS A 160 -13.83 13.64 2.25
C LYS A 160 -15.20 13.76 2.92
N LEU A 161 -15.50 12.86 3.85
CA LEU A 161 -16.53 13.12 4.84
C LEU A 161 -15.89 14.03 5.90
N ALA A 162 -15.84 15.33 5.63
CA ALA A 162 -15.28 16.32 6.54
C ALA A 162 -16.35 16.85 7.49
N LEU A 163 -15.94 17.19 8.71
CA LEU A 163 -16.78 17.97 9.61
C LEU A 163 -16.99 19.37 8.99
N PRO A 164 -18.17 19.99 9.16
CA PRO A 164 -18.42 21.33 8.67
C PRO A 164 -17.38 22.32 9.20
N ASP A 165 -16.90 23.23 8.34
CA ASP A 165 -15.85 24.20 8.66
C ASP A 165 -16.22 25.06 9.89
N ALA A 166 -17.51 25.35 10.10
CA ALA A 166 -18.02 26.05 11.26
C ALA A 166 -17.70 25.40 12.63
N LEU A 167 -17.42 24.07 12.64
CA LEU A 167 -16.99 23.36 13.84
C LEU A 167 -15.46 23.33 14.00
N ILE A 168 -14.72 23.61 12.92
CA ILE A 168 -13.25 23.52 12.89
C ILE A 168 -12.62 24.90 13.19
N GLU A 169 -13.20 26.00 12.67
CA GLU A 169 -12.66 27.36 12.82
C GLU A 169 -12.39 27.81 14.29
N PRO A 170 -13.28 27.60 15.25
CA PRO A 170 -13.01 28.04 16.61
C PRO A 170 -11.94 27.25 17.33
N ILE A 171 -11.57 26.08 16.79
CA ILE A 171 -10.59 25.15 17.36
C ILE A 171 -9.18 25.42 16.79
N ALA A 172 -9.09 25.97 15.58
CA ALA A 172 -7.82 26.23 14.89
C ALA A 172 -7.04 27.44 15.45
N THR A 173 -7.69 28.30 16.24
CA THR A 173 -7.08 29.54 16.75
C THR A 173 -6.18 29.34 17.98
N ASN A 174 -6.26 28.21 18.66
CA ASN A 174 -5.43 27.89 19.83
C ASN A 174 -4.44 26.77 19.53
N GLY A 175 -3.15 27.05 19.50
CA GLY A 175 -2.09 26.10 19.09
C GLY A 175 -2.09 24.78 19.89
N ALA A 176 -2.38 24.77 21.17
CA ALA A 176 -2.50 23.57 21.99
C ALA A 176 -3.76 22.73 21.63
N VAL A 177 -4.88 23.43 21.36
CA VAL A 177 -6.15 22.80 21.00
C VAL A 177 -6.05 22.22 19.56
N SER A 178 -5.37 22.90 18.64
CA SER A 178 -5.16 22.41 17.27
C SER A 178 -4.33 21.12 17.23
N LEU A 179 -3.32 20.99 18.10
CA LEU A 179 -2.55 19.77 18.29
C LEU A 179 -3.41 18.61 18.83
N LEU A 180 -4.25 18.87 19.82
CA LEU A 180 -5.18 17.87 20.36
C LEU A 180 -6.17 17.39 19.28
N VAL A 181 -6.72 18.32 18.50
CA VAL A 181 -7.65 18.00 17.41
C VAL A 181 -6.96 17.24 16.28
N ALA A 182 -5.71 17.57 15.95
CA ALA A 182 -4.92 16.82 14.97
C ALA A 182 -4.63 15.37 15.43
N MET A 183 -4.58 15.11 16.73
CA MET A 183 -4.41 13.77 17.29
C MET A 183 -5.67 12.92 17.28
N VAL A 184 -6.87 13.54 17.17
CA VAL A 184 -8.15 12.81 17.15
C VAL A 184 -8.25 11.80 16.01
N PRO A 185 -7.95 12.12 14.74
CA PRO A 185 -7.94 11.14 13.64
C PRO A 185 -6.99 9.98 13.90
N VAL A 186 -5.80 10.27 14.44
CA VAL A 186 -4.80 9.25 14.78
C VAL A 186 -5.31 8.33 15.88
N ALA A 187 -5.94 8.88 16.90
CA ALA A 187 -6.53 8.11 18.00
C ALA A 187 -7.71 7.24 17.52
N ILE A 188 -8.59 7.79 16.66
CA ILE A 188 -9.68 7.03 16.03
C ILE A 188 -9.11 5.89 15.20
N LEU A 189 -8.08 6.15 14.40
CA LEU A 189 -7.44 5.14 13.57
C LEU A 189 -6.83 4.01 14.41
N ALA A 190 -6.10 4.36 15.47
CA ALA A 190 -5.54 3.40 16.42
C ALA A 190 -6.62 2.58 17.10
N PHE A 191 -7.69 3.22 17.57
CA PHE A 191 -8.83 2.55 18.21
C PHE A 191 -9.53 1.58 17.25
N VAL A 192 -9.81 2.02 16.02
CA VAL A 192 -10.43 1.20 14.96
C VAL A 192 -9.56 -0.01 14.64
N THR A 193 -8.25 0.19 14.53
CA THR A 193 -7.30 -0.89 14.26
C THR A 193 -7.28 -1.91 15.40
N LEU A 194 -7.16 -1.45 16.65
CA LEU A 194 -7.15 -2.32 17.83
C LEU A 194 -8.48 -3.07 18.00
N ALA A 195 -9.61 -2.39 17.79
CA ALA A 195 -10.94 -3.00 17.85
C ALA A 195 -11.09 -4.10 16.77
N SER A 196 -10.66 -3.81 15.54
CA SER A 196 -10.69 -4.76 14.41
C SER A 196 -9.85 -5.99 14.68
N ILE A 197 -8.61 -5.81 15.15
CA ILE A 197 -7.72 -6.92 15.54
C ILE A 197 -8.36 -7.76 16.65
N ARG A 198 -8.95 -7.12 17.67
CA ARG A 198 -9.60 -7.84 18.79
C ARG A 198 -10.82 -8.63 18.30
N ILE A 199 -11.62 -8.10 17.38
CA ILE A 199 -12.77 -8.78 16.79
C ILE A 199 -12.30 -9.98 15.96
N ILE A 200 -11.34 -9.79 15.06
CA ILE A 200 -10.80 -10.84 14.18
C ILE A 200 -10.20 -11.99 15.01
N ARG A 201 -9.39 -11.67 16.02
CA ARG A 201 -8.78 -12.69 16.91
C ARG A 201 -9.79 -13.53 17.68
N ARG A 202 -10.97 -12.99 18.01
CA ARG A 202 -12.03 -13.74 18.70
C ARG A 202 -12.60 -14.87 17.85
N HIS A 203 -12.51 -14.79 16.53
CA HIS A 203 -13.13 -15.75 15.61
C HIS A 203 -12.16 -16.87 15.16
N ASP A 204 -10.96 -16.93 15.76
CA ASP A 204 -9.93 -17.98 15.56
C ASP A 204 -9.56 -18.26 14.08
N GLN A 205 -9.99 -17.36 13.20
CA GLN A 205 -9.66 -17.33 11.79
C GLN A 205 -8.61 -16.22 11.61
N GLN A 206 -7.33 -16.58 11.60
CA GLN A 206 -6.31 -15.64 11.14
C GLN A 206 -6.40 -15.61 9.60
N PRO A 207 -7.08 -14.62 8.99
CA PRO A 207 -7.10 -14.52 7.55
C PRO A 207 -5.66 -14.24 7.10
N ARG A 208 -5.11 -15.17 6.33
CA ARG A 208 -3.82 -14.93 5.67
C ARG A 208 -4.05 -13.89 4.59
N ILE A 209 -3.71 -12.66 4.88
CA ILE A 209 -3.93 -11.51 4.00
C ILE A 209 -2.93 -11.57 2.84
N PRO A 210 -3.39 -11.44 1.59
CA PRO A 210 -2.50 -11.39 0.42
C PRO A 210 -1.83 -10.01 0.33
N TYR A 211 -0.73 -9.81 1.07
CA TYR A 211 0.01 -8.53 1.02
C TYR A 211 0.61 -8.26 -0.37
N GLY A 212 0.97 -9.30 -1.13
CA GLY A 212 1.43 -9.17 -2.51
C GLY A 212 0.41 -8.47 -3.41
N LEU A 213 -0.89 -8.68 -3.17
CA LEU A 213 -1.96 -7.94 -3.87
C LEU A 213 -1.91 -6.44 -3.53
N ALA A 214 -1.73 -6.08 -2.25
CA ALA A 214 -1.64 -4.68 -1.83
C ALA A 214 -0.41 -3.98 -2.44
N ILE A 215 0.74 -4.67 -2.46
CA ILE A 215 1.97 -4.19 -3.10
C ILE A 215 1.76 -3.98 -4.61
N ALA A 216 1.11 -4.93 -5.28
CA ALA A 216 0.85 -4.85 -6.72
C ALA A 216 -0.09 -3.68 -7.06
N ILE A 217 -1.18 -3.49 -6.30
CA ILE A 217 -2.09 -2.34 -6.48
C ILE A 217 -1.32 -1.02 -6.34
N ALA A 218 -0.52 -0.90 -5.27
CA ALA A 218 0.27 0.30 -5.02
C ALA A 218 1.32 0.55 -6.12
N GLY A 219 2.03 -0.50 -6.54
CA GLY A 219 3.03 -0.41 -7.59
C GLY A 219 2.43 -0.03 -8.95
N LEU A 220 1.28 -0.61 -9.30
CA LEU A 220 0.54 -0.26 -10.52
C LEU A 220 0.02 1.19 -10.49
N TRP A 221 -0.46 1.65 -9.34
CA TRP A 221 -0.91 3.03 -9.17
C TRP A 221 0.23 4.03 -9.39
N VAL A 222 1.38 3.79 -8.75
CA VAL A 222 2.54 4.67 -8.86
C VAL A 222 3.16 4.60 -10.26
N ALA A 223 3.26 3.43 -10.87
CA ALA A 223 3.72 3.27 -12.25
C ALA A 223 2.76 3.97 -13.24
N GLY A 224 1.44 3.85 -13.04
CA GLY A 224 0.41 4.48 -13.87
C GLY A 224 0.33 5.99 -13.70
N GLY A 225 0.61 6.53 -12.51
CA GLY A 225 0.62 7.98 -12.25
C GLY A 225 1.68 8.73 -13.08
N GLY A 226 2.86 8.14 -13.27
CA GLY A 226 3.86 8.64 -14.21
C GLY A 226 3.38 8.62 -15.67
N PHE A 227 2.62 7.59 -16.04
CA PHE A 227 2.04 7.45 -17.38
C PHE A 227 1.01 8.54 -17.69
N ILE A 228 0.13 8.85 -16.75
CA ILE A 228 -0.97 9.82 -16.93
C ILE A 228 -0.44 11.25 -16.99
N THR A 229 0.56 11.60 -16.20
CA THR A 229 1.13 12.96 -16.19
C THR A 229 1.93 13.25 -17.45
N GLU A 230 2.67 12.30 -18.00
CA GLU A 230 3.41 12.46 -19.25
C GLU A 230 2.46 12.48 -20.47
N PHE A 231 1.40 11.67 -20.49
CA PHE A 231 0.38 11.69 -21.54
C PHE A 231 -0.40 13.02 -21.57
N SER A 232 -0.69 13.60 -20.40
CA SER A 232 -1.36 14.90 -20.30
C SER A 232 -0.48 16.04 -20.80
N GLN A 233 0.84 15.96 -20.64
CA GLN A 233 1.76 16.97 -21.16
C GLN A 233 2.06 16.80 -22.65
N ALA A 234 2.01 15.58 -23.18
CA ALA A 234 2.26 15.30 -24.60
C ALA A 234 1.04 15.57 -25.51
N GLY A 235 -0.17 15.66 -24.97
CA GLY A 235 -1.43 15.80 -25.73
C GLY A 235 -1.94 17.24 -25.90
N PHE A 236 -1.27 18.26 -25.35
CA PHE A 236 -1.68 19.67 -25.42
C PHE A 236 -0.51 20.63 -25.73
N GLY A 237 0.39 20.24 -26.60
CA GLY A 237 1.42 21.08 -27.19
C GLY A 237 1.19 21.28 -28.69
#